data_7996d84e4c44657eccaa8c0dcc69a076
#
_entry.id   7996d84e4c44657eccaa8c0dcc69a076
#
_cell.length_a   1.000
_cell.length_b   1.000
_cell.length_c   1.000
_cell.angle_alpha   90.00
_cell.angle_beta   90.00
_cell.angle_gamma   90.00
#
_symmetry.space_group_name_H-M   'P 1'
#
loop_
_entity.id
_entity.type
_entity.pdbx_description
1 polymer ?
#
loop_
_entity_poly.entity_id
_entity_poly.type
_entity_poly.pdbx_seq_one_letter_code
_entity_poly.pdbx_strand_id
1 'polypeptide(L)' 'MKSKAVFYHAGCPVCVAAEQNVAAALDPSRFETEIVHLGQQKNRVAEAEKAGVKSVPALVLGGVAYHINFGAGIEVLR' A
#
# COMPACT_ATOMS: atom_id res chain seq x y z
N MET A 1 9.97 14.04 -13.93
CA MET A 1 10.04 12.62 -13.60
C MET A 1 8.93 12.27 -12.59
N LYS A 2 8.33 11.10 -12.75
CA LYS A 2 7.31 10.64 -11.82
C LYS A 2 7.97 9.98 -10.62
N SER A 3 7.42 10.26 -9.43
CA SER A 3 7.82 9.56 -8.21
C SER A 3 7.02 8.26 -8.14
N LYS A 4 7.64 7.19 -7.65
CA LYS A 4 6.95 5.92 -7.50
C LYS A 4 6.14 5.92 -6.22
N ALA A 5 4.87 5.51 -6.32
CA ALA A 5 3.97 5.33 -5.19
C ALA A 5 3.51 3.88 -5.19
N VAL A 6 3.65 3.18 -4.07
CA VAL A 6 3.21 1.80 -3.94
C VAL A 6 2.13 1.73 -2.87
N PHE A 7 0.96 1.25 -3.25
CA PHE A 7 -0.16 1.08 -2.33
C PHE A 7 -0.32 -0.40 -1.98
N TYR A 8 -0.10 -0.72 -0.71
CA TYR A 8 -0.21 -2.10 -0.21
C TYR A 8 -1.54 -2.29 0.49
N HIS A 9 -2.24 -3.37 0.13
CA HIS A 9 -3.50 -3.73 0.77
C HIS A 9 -3.69 -5.25 0.79
N ALA A 10 -4.74 -5.70 1.46
CA ALA A 10 -5.05 -7.12 1.57
C ALA A 10 -6.50 -7.44 1.18
N GLY A 11 -7.16 -6.52 0.49
CA GLY A 11 -8.54 -6.71 0.02
C GLY A 11 -9.62 -6.49 1.07
N CYS A 12 -9.26 -5.99 2.26
CA CYS A 12 -10.26 -5.69 3.31
C CYS A 12 -11.09 -4.47 2.91
N PRO A 13 -12.29 -4.28 3.50
CA PRO A 13 -13.13 -3.13 3.17
C PRO A 13 -12.42 -1.79 3.38
N VAL A 14 -11.62 -1.66 4.43
CA VAL A 14 -10.85 -0.44 4.70
C VAL A 14 -9.79 -0.26 3.61
N CYS A 15 -9.18 -1.35 3.16
CA CYS A 15 -8.18 -1.31 2.09
C CYS A 15 -8.79 -0.85 0.77
N VAL A 16 -9.96 -1.37 0.43
CA VAL A 16 -10.65 -1.00 -0.82
C VAL A 16 -11.04 0.47 -0.79
N ALA A 17 -11.57 0.95 0.34
CA ALA A 17 -11.94 2.35 0.48
C ALA A 17 -10.72 3.26 0.36
N ALA A 18 -9.60 2.87 0.97
CA ALA A 18 -8.37 3.64 0.91
C ALA A 18 -7.81 3.68 -0.51
N GLU A 19 -7.88 2.56 -1.24
CA GLU A 19 -7.45 2.53 -2.65
C GLU A 19 -8.24 3.54 -3.46
N GLN A 20 -9.56 3.57 -3.31
CA GLN A 20 -10.41 4.46 -4.08
C GLN A 20 -10.25 5.92 -3.68
N ASN A 21 -10.01 6.20 -2.40
CA ASN A 21 -9.98 7.57 -1.90
C ASN A 21 -8.58 8.17 -1.86
N VAL A 22 -7.55 7.36 -1.70
CA VAL A 22 -6.17 7.83 -1.56
C VAL A 22 -5.34 7.53 -2.80
N ALA A 23 -5.24 6.26 -3.18
CA ALA A 23 -4.40 5.89 -4.34
C ALA A 23 -4.94 6.51 -5.63
N ALA A 24 -6.26 6.51 -5.80
CA ALA A 24 -6.89 7.09 -7.00
C ALA A 24 -6.79 8.61 -7.04
N ALA A 25 -6.52 9.25 -5.89
CA ALA A 25 -6.37 10.70 -5.82
C ALA A 25 -4.97 11.17 -6.22
N LEU A 26 -4.01 10.26 -6.34
CA LEU A 26 -2.65 10.62 -6.75
C LEU A 26 -2.64 11.05 -8.21
N ASP A 27 -1.96 12.17 -8.46
CA ASP A 27 -1.87 12.73 -9.81
C ASP A 27 -1.00 11.80 -10.68
N PRO A 28 -1.57 11.18 -11.74
CA PRO A 28 -0.80 10.25 -12.57
C PRO A 28 0.31 10.93 -13.38
N SER A 29 0.29 12.26 -13.48
CA SER A 29 1.38 12.99 -14.12
C SER A 29 2.58 13.16 -13.20
N ARG A 30 2.40 12.98 -11.89
CA ARG A 30 3.45 13.14 -10.88
C ARG A 30 3.87 11.83 -10.24
N PHE A 31 2.97 10.85 -10.21
CA PHE A 31 3.20 9.59 -9.52
C PHE A 31 2.94 8.42 -10.44
N GLU A 32 3.85 7.46 -10.40
CA GLU A 32 3.62 6.15 -10.99
C GLU A 32 3.15 5.25 -9.86
N THR A 33 1.85 4.93 -9.84
CA THR A 33 1.23 4.22 -8.73
C THR A 33 1.12 2.73 -9.03
N GLU A 34 1.61 1.91 -8.13
CA GLU A 34 1.47 0.45 -8.20
C GLU A 34 0.58 -0.01 -7.05
N ILE A 35 -0.41 -0.85 -7.36
CA ILE A 35 -1.29 -1.44 -6.36
C ILE A 35 -0.83 -2.87 -6.10
N VAL A 36 -0.50 -3.18 -4.84
CA VAL A 36 -0.02 -4.51 -4.46
C VAL A 36 -1.01 -5.14 -3.48
N HIS A 37 -1.60 -6.26 -3.88
CA HIS A 37 -2.53 -7.01 -3.03
C HIS A 37 -1.75 -8.10 -2.30
N LEU A 38 -1.38 -7.85 -1.05
CA LEU A 38 -0.56 -8.77 -0.27
C LEU A 38 -1.27 -10.09 0.05
N GLY A 39 -2.59 -10.08 0.06
CA GLY A 39 -3.36 -11.31 0.23
C GLY A 39 -3.20 -12.27 -0.93
N GLN A 40 -2.94 -11.76 -2.14
CA GLN A 40 -2.71 -12.56 -3.35
C GLN A 40 -1.22 -12.70 -3.67
N GLN A 41 -0.43 -11.71 -3.29
CA GLN A 41 1.00 -11.67 -3.58
C GLN A 41 1.80 -11.75 -2.28
N LYS A 42 1.67 -12.87 -1.57
CA LYS A 42 2.32 -13.06 -0.27
C LYS A 42 3.85 -12.99 -0.37
N ASN A 43 4.41 -13.29 -1.53
CA ASN A 43 5.84 -13.16 -1.76
C ASN A 43 6.33 -11.71 -1.69
N ARG A 44 5.42 -10.74 -1.71
CA ARG A 44 5.78 -9.33 -1.61
C ARG A 44 5.62 -8.76 -0.20
N VAL A 45 5.21 -9.57 0.77
CA VAL A 45 5.09 -9.12 2.16
C VAL A 45 6.44 -8.68 2.73
N ALA A 46 7.51 -9.42 2.43
CA ALA A 46 8.85 -9.05 2.88
C ALA A 46 9.29 -7.69 2.32
N GLU A 47 8.94 -7.41 1.08
CA GLU A 47 9.19 -6.11 0.45
C GLU A 47 8.48 -4.99 1.20
N ALA A 48 7.21 -5.20 1.54
CA ALA A 48 6.43 -4.22 2.28
C ALA A 48 7.02 -3.98 3.68
N GLU A 49 7.42 -5.04 4.36
CA GLU A 49 8.04 -4.90 5.68
C GLU A 49 9.33 -4.10 5.62
N LYS A 50 10.16 -4.32 4.58
CA LYS A 50 11.39 -3.55 4.39
C LYS A 50 11.11 -2.08 4.12
N ALA A 51 9.98 -1.76 3.51
CA ALA A 51 9.58 -0.38 3.24
C ALA A 51 9.01 0.31 4.48
N GLY A 52 8.86 -0.41 5.58
CA GLY A 52 8.33 0.14 6.82
C GLY A 52 6.85 -0.08 7.02
N VAL A 53 6.21 -0.89 6.19
CA VAL A 53 4.79 -1.18 6.30
C VAL A 53 4.56 -2.13 7.47
N LYS A 54 3.76 -1.70 8.44
CA LYS A 54 3.41 -2.49 9.64
C LYS A 54 1.98 -2.98 9.61
N SER A 55 1.14 -2.35 8.82
CA SER A 55 -0.25 -2.72 8.65
C SER A 55 -0.73 -2.23 7.29
N VAL A 56 -1.85 -2.77 6.84
CA VAL A 56 -2.46 -2.34 5.58
C VAL A 56 -3.84 -1.76 5.87
N PRO A 57 -4.34 -0.82 5.08
CA PRO A 57 -3.72 -0.25 3.88
C PRO A 57 -2.58 0.71 4.20
N ALA A 58 -1.58 0.75 3.32
CA ALA A 58 -0.44 1.64 3.48
C ALA A 58 0.03 2.14 2.11
N LEU A 59 0.46 3.40 2.07
CA LEU A 59 0.99 4.02 0.86
C LEU A 59 2.47 4.34 1.10
N VAL A 60 3.34 3.86 0.22
CA VAL A 60 4.76 4.15 0.30
C VAL A 60 5.12 5.19 -0.75
N LEU A 61 5.61 6.34 -0.29
CA LEU A 61 6.04 7.45 -1.13
C LEU A 61 7.45 7.87 -0.71
N GLY A 62 8.36 7.90 -1.67
CA GLY A 62 9.72 8.35 -1.38
C GLY A 62 10.41 7.56 -0.28
N GLY A 63 10.11 6.28 -0.15
CA GLY A 63 10.68 5.44 0.88
C GLY A 63 10.03 5.57 2.25
N VAL A 64 8.95 6.35 2.37
CA VAL A 64 8.22 6.54 3.64
C VAL A 64 6.87 5.86 3.55
N ALA A 65 6.54 5.05 4.55
CA ALA A 65 5.26 4.36 4.63
C ALA A 65 4.23 5.21 5.39
N TYR A 66 3.11 5.48 4.75
CA TYR A 66 1.98 6.20 5.34
C TYR A 66 0.86 5.19 5.56
N HIS A 67 0.51 4.96 6.82
CA HIS A 67 -0.56 4.02 7.18
C HIS A 67 -1.91 4.72 7.15
N ILE A 68 -2.88 4.13 6.46
CA ILE A 68 -4.20 4.72 6.26
C ILE A 68 -5.21 3.84 6.97
N ASN A 69 -5.64 4.26 8.15
CA ASN A 69 -6.52 3.46 9.02
C ASN A 69 -5.85 2.12 9.37
N PHE A 70 -6.62 1.17 9.84
CA PHE A 70 -6.10 -0.16 10.19
C PHE A 70 -7.05 -1.24 9.67
N GLY A 71 -6.60 -1.96 8.66
CA GLY A 71 -7.34 -3.11 8.13
C GLY A 71 -6.82 -4.41 8.69
N ALA A 72 -5.50 -4.62 8.60
CA ALA A 72 -4.86 -5.83 9.10
C ALA A 72 -3.38 -5.56 9.36
N GLY A 73 -2.82 -6.16 10.40
CA GLY A 73 -1.39 -6.09 10.66
C GLY A 73 -0.60 -6.91 9.65
N ILE A 74 0.61 -6.48 9.35
CA ILE A 74 1.44 -7.16 8.35
C ILE A 74 1.79 -8.59 8.78
N GLU A 75 1.87 -8.85 10.07
CA GLU A 75 2.19 -10.17 10.60
C GLU A 75 1.09 -11.19 10.31
N VAL A 76 -0.13 -10.75 10.07
CA VAL A 76 -1.25 -11.64 9.73
C VAL A 76 -1.18 -12.07 8.27
N LEU A 77 -0.48 -11.31 7.45
CA LEU A 77 -0.41 -11.53 6.01
C LEU A 77 0.75 -12.42 5.57
N ARG A 78 1.65 -12.73 6.48
CA ARG A 78 2.81 -13.58 6.18
C ARG A 78 2.42 -15.01 5.83
#